data_98d43c91afebee25781cab2232fa9a3a
#
_entry.id   98d43c91afebee25781cab2232fa9a3a
#
_cell.length_a   1.000
_cell.length_b   1.000
_cell.length_c   1.000
_cell.angle_alpha   90.00
_cell.angle_beta   90.00
_cell.angle_gamma   90.00
#
_symmetry.space_group_name_H-M   'P 1'
#
loop_
_entity.id
_entity.type
_entity.pdbx_description
1 polymer ?
#
loop_
_entity_poly.entity_id
_entity_poly.type
_entity_poly.pdbx_seq_one_letter_code
_entity_poly.pdbx_strand_id
1 'polypeptide(L)'
;LHGTGLRPVQRVLKDMGFENVYIEPSQAVPDGNFPTCPYPNPENPDAWKLALELAKEKDADIVLATDPDADRLGVYCKDTKTGEYVTFTGNMSAMLIGEYILSQKSANGTLPENPAFVESIVSTDMGKAIAAAYGVKHIEVLTGFKYIGEQMLKFEKTGCNNYVFGMEESYGCLPGTYARDKDAPAAVCMLCEVAAFYKSQGKTLWDGMIDMYEKYGYYREGISTMTLKGIDGAAQI
;
A
#
# COMPACT_ATOMS: atom_id res chain seq x y z
N LEU A 1 11.46 -2.76 -8.85
CA LEU A 1 12.57 -3.71 -8.56
C LEU A 1 12.79 -4.64 -9.74
N HIS A 2 13.40 -4.14 -10.84
CA HIS A 2 13.66 -4.88 -12.10
C HIS A 2 12.44 -5.53 -12.75
N GLY A 3 11.24 -5.08 -12.42
CA GLY A 3 9.98 -5.70 -12.85
C GLY A 3 9.18 -4.87 -13.85
N THR A 4 7.88 -5.13 -13.89
CA THR A 4 6.93 -4.58 -14.88
C THR A 4 6.38 -3.22 -14.49
N GLY A 5 6.48 -2.81 -13.21
CA GLY A 5 5.80 -1.64 -12.64
C GLY A 5 6.27 -0.27 -13.15
N LEU A 6 7.53 -0.15 -13.63
CA LEU A 6 8.08 1.16 -13.97
C LEU A 6 7.25 1.94 -15.00
N ARG A 7 6.89 1.31 -16.11
CA ARG A 7 6.16 1.98 -17.20
C ARG A 7 4.78 2.48 -16.79
N PRO A 8 3.92 1.66 -16.19
CA PRO A 8 2.62 2.12 -15.72
C PRO A 8 2.76 3.18 -14.63
N VAL A 9 3.66 3.01 -13.66
CA VAL A 9 3.90 3.99 -12.58
C VAL A 9 4.34 5.33 -13.12
N GLN A 10 5.34 5.39 -14.01
CA GLN A 10 5.75 6.65 -14.63
C GLN A 10 4.62 7.31 -15.41
N ARG A 11 3.83 6.52 -16.13
CA ARG A 11 2.71 7.04 -16.92
C ARG A 11 1.65 7.66 -16.03
N VAL A 12 1.20 6.98 -14.98
CA VAL A 12 0.14 7.48 -14.10
C VAL A 12 0.60 8.70 -13.32
N LEU A 13 1.82 8.72 -12.78
CA LEU A 13 2.36 9.89 -12.09
C LEU A 13 2.44 11.12 -13.00
N LYS A 14 2.89 10.92 -14.24
CA LYS A 14 2.89 12.00 -15.25
C LYS A 14 1.50 12.51 -15.55
N ASP A 15 0.54 11.61 -15.77
CA ASP A 15 -0.85 11.98 -16.09
C ASP A 15 -1.54 12.66 -14.89
N MET A 16 -1.12 12.39 -13.65
CA MET A 16 -1.54 13.11 -12.45
C MET A 16 -0.83 14.45 -12.22
N GLY A 17 0.17 14.79 -13.02
CA GLY A 17 0.89 16.06 -12.93
C GLY A 17 2.06 16.08 -11.94
N PHE A 18 2.56 14.93 -11.50
CA PHE A 18 3.77 14.86 -10.70
C PHE A 18 4.99 15.05 -11.61
N GLU A 19 5.76 16.12 -11.38
CA GLU A 19 6.93 16.50 -12.20
C GLU A 19 8.24 16.03 -11.56
N ASN A 20 8.36 16.07 -10.24
CA ASN A 20 9.58 15.73 -9.49
C ASN A 20 9.64 14.22 -9.20
N VAL A 21 9.71 13.40 -10.25
CA VAL A 21 9.80 11.94 -10.17
C VAL A 21 11.18 11.49 -10.61
N TYR A 22 11.92 10.89 -9.68
CA TYR A 22 13.27 10.37 -9.91
C TYR A 22 13.26 8.85 -9.94
N ILE A 23 13.92 8.26 -10.93
CA ILE A 23 13.97 6.80 -11.10
C ILE A 23 15.37 6.33 -10.75
N GLU A 24 15.47 5.29 -9.92
CA GLU A 24 16.74 4.60 -9.69
C GLU A 24 17.15 3.83 -10.98
N PRO A 25 18.22 4.26 -11.68
CA PRO A 25 18.45 3.82 -13.04
C PRO A 25 18.88 2.35 -13.16
N SER A 26 19.56 1.80 -12.16
CA SER A 26 20.04 0.42 -12.20
C SER A 26 18.90 -0.61 -12.00
N GLN A 27 17.77 -0.20 -11.44
CA GLN A 27 16.57 -1.02 -11.24
C GLN A 27 15.45 -0.73 -12.27
N ALA A 28 15.70 0.19 -13.19
CA ALA A 28 14.71 0.65 -14.17
C ALA A 28 14.43 -0.36 -15.30
N VAL A 29 15.40 -1.22 -15.59
CA VAL A 29 15.26 -2.21 -16.67
C VAL A 29 14.79 -3.53 -16.07
N PRO A 30 13.71 -4.15 -16.62
CA PRO A 30 13.31 -5.50 -16.24
C PRO A 30 14.45 -6.50 -16.47
N ASP A 31 14.84 -7.21 -15.42
CA ASP A 31 15.89 -8.24 -15.47
C ASP A 31 15.54 -9.39 -14.50
N GLY A 32 15.27 -10.57 -15.06
CA GLY A 32 14.93 -11.76 -14.27
C GLY A 32 16.06 -12.34 -13.43
N ASN A 33 17.29 -11.80 -13.55
CA ASN A 33 18.40 -12.16 -12.67
C ASN A 33 18.47 -11.26 -11.43
N PHE A 34 17.72 -10.16 -11.37
CA PHE A 34 17.64 -9.22 -10.25
C PHE A 34 19.02 -8.78 -9.71
N PRO A 35 19.94 -8.26 -10.57
CA PRO A 35 21.37 -8.10 -10.24
C PRO A 35 21.65 -7.17 -9.07
N THR A 36 20.77 -6.20 -8.79
CA THR A 36 20.93 -5.27 -7.66
C THR A 36 20.07 -5.63 -6.46
N CYS A 37 19.18 -6.61 -6.59
CA CYS A 37 18.22 -6.99 -5.57
C CYS A 37 17.87 -8.48 -5.68
N PRO A 38 18.74 -9.40 -5.18
CA PRO A 38 18.54 -10.85 -5.30
C PRO A 38 17.21 -11.35 -4.71
N TYR A 39 16.62 -10.60 -3.80
CA TYR A 39 15.28 -10.83 -3.27
C TYR A 39 14.41 -9.58 -3.53
N PRO A 40 13.77 -9.49 -4.71
CA PRO A 40 13.07 -8.29 -5.17
C PRO A 40 11.70 -8.12 -4.53
N ASN A 41 11.65 -8.04 -3.20
CA ASN A 41 10.45 -7.82 -2.41
C ASN A 41 10.61 -6.49 -1.65
N PRO A 42 9.65 -5.56 -1.75
CA PRO A 42 9.68 -4.29 -1.02
C PRO A 42 9.63 -4.44 0.51
N GLU A 43 9.31 -5.62 1.05
CA GLU A 43 9.45 -5.92 2.47
C GLU A 43 10.92 -6.08 2.90
N ASN A 44 11.82 -6.39 1.95
CA ASN A 44 13.23 -6.58 2.24
C ASN A 44 13.97 -5.25 2.32
N PRO A 45 14.58 -4.87 3.47
CA PRO A 45 15.35 -3.63 3.60
C PRO A 45 16.50 -3.48 2.61
N ASP A 46 17.10 -4.60 2.16
CA ASP A 46 18.21 -4.57 1.19
C ASP A 46 17.77 -4.08 -0.20
N ALA A 47 16.49 -4.23 -0.54
CA ALA A 47 15.95 -3.76 -1.82
C ALA A 47 15.95 -2.24 -1.96
N TRP A 48 16.07 -1.51 -0.86
CA TRP A 48 15.91 -0.06 -0.80
C TRP A 48 17.21 0.75 -0.83
N LYS A 49 18.37 0.12 -0.68
CA LYS A 49 19.65 0.82 -0.52
C LYS A 49 19.88 1.89 -1.59
N LEU A 50 19.78 1.51 -2.87
CA LEU A 50 20.01 2.42 -3.99
C LEU A 50 18.95 3.53 -4.08
N ALA A 51 17.68 3.16 -3.89
CA ALA A 51 16.58 4.13 -3.93
C ALA A 51 16.68 5.15 -2.77
N LEU A 52 17.10 4.73 -1.58
CA LEU A 52 17.30 5.63 -0.44
C LEU A 52 18.53 6.54 -0.61
N GLU A 53 19.60 6.07 -1.26
CA GLU A 53 20.74 6.92 -1.65
C GLU A 53 20.29 8.02 -2.61
N LEU A 54 19.56 7.66 -3.66
CA LEU A 54 18.98 8.62 -4.60
C LEU A 54 18.00 9.58 -3.91
N ALA A 55 17.17 9.08 -3.00
CA ALA A 55 16.22 9.90 -2.27
C ALA A 55 16.91 10.97 -1.41
N LYS A 56 18.02 10.62 -0.75
CA LYS A 56 18.85 11.58 0.01
C LYS A 56 19.48 12.62 -0.90
N GLU A 57 19.99 12.22 -2.07
CA GLU A 57 20.56 13.14 -3.07
C GLU A 57 19.51 14.14 -3.59
N LYS A 58 18.31 13.68 -3.84
CA LYS A 58 17.22 14.50 -4.42
C LYS A 58 16.34 15.18 -3.38
N ASP A 59 16.58 14.94 -2.10
CA ASP A 59 15.74 15.41 -0.99
C ASP A 59 14.26 15.03 -1.19
N ALA A 60 14.00 13.77 -1.57
CA ALA A 60 12.69 13.30 -1.92
C ALA A 60 11.76 13.20 -0.70
N ASP A 61 10.48 13.55 -0.85
CA ASP A 61 9.49 13.44 0.23
C ASP A 61 9.14 11.98 0.54
N ILE A 62 9.04 11.15 -0.50
CA ILE A 62 8.68 9.72 -0.43
C ILE A 62 9.54 8.88 -1.36
N VAL A 63 9.71 7.62 -1.03
CA VAL A 63 10.39 6.62 -1.86
C VAL A 63 9.45 5.43 -2.04
N LEU A 64 9.29 4.99 -3.28
CA LEU A 64 8.34 3.95 -3.66
C LEU A 64 9.07 2.81 -4.36
N ALA A 65 8.71 1.58 -4.06
CA ALA A 65 9.18 0.40 -4.78
C ALA A 65 8.06 -0.61 -4.99
N THR A 66 7.92 -1.08 -6.23
CA THR A 66 7.04 -2.20 -6.56
C THR A 66 7.85 -3.48 -6.68
N ASP A 67 7.23 -4.61 -6.38
CA ASP A 67 7.79 -5.93 -6.69
C ASP A 67 7.77 -6.21 -8.21
N PRO A 68 8.33 -7.34 -8.69
CA PRO A 68 8.50 -7.57 -10.12
C PRO A 68 7.23 -7.63 -10.95
N ASP A 69 6.14 -8.17 -10.43
CA ASP A 69 4.83 -8.25 -11.09
C ASP A 69 3.91 -7.06 -10.80
N ALA A 70 4.39 -6.12 -9.96
CA ALA A 70 3.75 -4.84 -9.65
C ALA A 70 2.36 -4.99 -9.00
N ASP A 71 2.23 -5.94 -8.08
CA ASP A 71 1.03 -6.10 -7.26
C ASP A 71 1.21 -5.57 -5.83
N ARG A 72 2.46 -5.32 -5.37
CA ARG A 72 2.82 -4.79 -4.04
C ARG A 72 3.52 -3.45 -4.14
N LEU A 73 3.26 -2.59 -3.17
CA LEU A 73 3.88 -1.28 -3.03
C LEU A 73 4.52 -1.12 -1.66
N GLY A 74 5.85 -1.02 -1.62
CA GLY A 74 6.57 -0.57 -0.44
C GLY A 74 6.81 0.94 -0.44
N VAL A 75 6.99 1.51 0.74
CA VAL A 75 7.07 2.95 0.94
C VAL A 75 8.07 3.31 2.02
N TYR A 76 8.89 4.31 1.74
CA TYR A 76 9.59 5.11 2.74
C TYR A 76 9.16 6.56 2.63
N CYS A 77 9.13 7.25 3.75
CA CYS A 77 8.78 8.66 3.84
C CYS A 77 9.83 9.38 4.67
N LYS A 78 10.14 10.63 4.31
CA LYS A 78 11.03 11.46 5.09
C LYS A 78 10.33 11.92 6.37
N ASP A 79 10.93 11.64 7.53
CA ASP A 79 10.58 12.27 8.79
C ASP A 79 11.34 13.60 8.91
N THR A 80 10.63 14.71 8.82
CA THR A 80 11.21 16.05 8.84
C THR A 80 11.77 16.45 10.21
N LYS A 81 11.38 15.75 11.28
CA LYS A 81 11.90 16.01 12.64
C LYS A 81 13.29 15.44 12.84
N THR A 82 13.55 14.27 12.26
CA THR A 82 14.84 13.58 12.37
C THR A 82 15.70 13.73 11.13
N GLY A 83 15.11 14.04 9.97
CA GLY A 83 15.76 14.04 8.66
C GLY A 83 15.96 12.64 8.06
N GLU A 84 15.54 11.60 8.75
CA GLU A 84 15.70 10.21 8.33
C GLU A 84 14.52 9.73 7.50
N TYR A 85 14.75 8.71 6.67
CA TYR A 85 13.68 8.02 5.96
C TYR A 85 13.15 6.85 6.82
N VAL A 86 11.87 6.87 7.11
CA VAL A 86 11.16 5.82 7.86
C VAL A 86 10.38 4.94 6.92
N THR A 87 10.43 3.62 7.14
CA THR A 87 9.66 2.65 6.36
C THR A 87 8.23 2.54 6.88
N PHE A 88 7.30 2.29 5.96
CA PHE A 88 5.94 1.91 6.29
C PHE A 88 5.75 0.40 6.07
N THR A 89 5.03 -0.23 6.99
CA THR A 89 4.53 -1.59 6.76
C THR A 89 3.40 -1.56 5.72
N GLY A 90 3.05 -2.70 5.15
CA GLY A 90 1.90 -2.82 4.24
C GLY A 90 0.61 -2.34 4.91
N ASN A 91 0.43 -2.67 6.19
CA ASN A 91 -0.70 -2.17 6.99
C ASN A 91 -0.72 -0.63 7.06
N MET A 92 0.41 0.01 7.40
CA MET A 92 0.46 1.47 7.54
C MET A 92 0.13 2.20 6.24
N SER A 93 0.74 1.79 5.12
CA SER A 93 0.48 2.42 3.81
C SER A 93 -0.95 2.19 3.34
N ALA A 94 -1.49 0.98 3.51
CA ALA A 94 -2.86 0.68 3.14
C ALA A 94 -3.89 1.43 4.02
N MET A 95 -3.61 1.61 5.32
CA MET A 95 -4.49 2.38 6.19
C MET A 95 -4.51 3.87 5.83
N LEU A 96 -3.37 4.46 5.45
CA LEU A 96 -3.33 5.84 4.93
C LEU A 96 -4.16 6.00 3.65
N ILE A 97 -4.05 5.04 2.72
CA ILE A 97 -4.87 5.04 1.49
C ILE A 97 -6.35 4.86 1.83
N GLY A 98 -6.69 3.88 2.66
CA GLY A 98 -8.07 3.57 3.05
C GLY A 98 -8.75 4.73 3.75
N GLU A 99 -8.09 5.33 4.75
CA GLU A 99 -8.58 6.53 5.45
C GLU A 99 -8.80 7.69 4.48
N TYR A 100 -7.84 7.95 3.60
CA TYR A 100 -7.96 9.02 2.62
C TYR A 100 -9.16 8.80 1.70
N ILE A 101 -9.32 7.60 1.13
CA ILE A 101 -10.47 7.26 0.27
C ILE A 101 -11.78 7.49 1.00
N LEU A 102 -11.91 6.98 2.23
CA LEU A 102 -13.16 7.05 2.98
C LEU A 102 -13.46 8.49 3.44
N SER A 103 -12.45 9.23 3.91
CA SER A 103 -12.62 10.61 4.33
C SER A 103 -13.02 11.52 3.15
N GLN A 104 -12.35 11.40 2.00
CA GLN A 104 -12.67 12.21 0.82
C GLN A 104 -14.04 11.86 0.24
N LYS A 105 -14.39 10.58 0.14
CA LYS A 105 -15.71 10.16 -0.33
C LYS A 105 -16.82 10.61 0.62
N SER A 106 -16.60 10.54 1.92
CA SER A 106 -17.53 11.02 2.93
C SER A 106 -17.71 12.53 2.85
N ALA A 107 -16.63 13.30 2.81
CA ALA A 107 -16.66 14.76 2.73
C ALA A 107 -17.36 15.27 1.45
N ASN A 108 -17.18 14.58 0.33
CA ASN A 108 -17.76 14.92 -0.97
C ASN A 108 -19.15 14.34 -1.21
N GLY A 109 -19.70 13.56 -0.26
CA GLY A 109 -21.00 12.89 -0.41
C GLY A 109 -21.04 11.84 -1.53
N THR A 110 -19.87 11.24 -1.85
CA THR A 110 -19.70 10.22 -2.91
C THR A 110 -19.49 8.81 -2.37
N LEU A 111 -19.64 8.62 -1.06
CA LEU A 111 -19.62 7.28 -0.49
C LEU A 111 -20.87 6.52 -0.97
N PRO A 112 -20.73 5.34 -1.59
CA PRO A 112 -21.86 4.60 -2.13
C PRO A 112 -22.80 4.10 -1.01
N GLU A 113 -24.01 3.70 -1.36
CA GLU A 113 -24.87 2.98 -0.43
C GLU A 113 -24.23 1.65 -0.01
N ASN A 114 -24.41 1.27 1.26
CA ASN A 114 -23.87 0.02 1.82
C ASN A 114 -22.37 -0.21 1.47
N PRO A 115 -21.49 0.77 1.76
CA PRO A 115 -20.08 0.67 1.40
C PRO A 115 -19.39 -0.43 2.21
N ALA A 116 -18.42 -1.13 1.59
CA ALA A 116 -17.64 -2.18 2.21
C ALA A 116 -16.14 -1.98 2.04
N PHE A 117 -15.41 -2.17 3.14
CA PHE A 117 -13.97 -2.32 3.21
C PHE A 117 -13.66 -3.80 3.50
N VAL A 118 -12.80 -4.41 2.69
CA VAL A 118 -12.50 -5.84 2.79
C VAL A 118 -11.00 -6.03 3.01
N GLU A 119 -10.61 -6.80 4.03
CA GLU A 119 -9.21 -7.10 4.30
C GLU A 119 -8.98 -8.55 4.75
N SER A 120 -7.73 -9.01 4.74
CA SER A 120 -7.39 -10.32 5.27
C SER A 120 -7.45 -10.33 6.79
N ILE A 121 -7.80 -11.48 7.38
CA ILE A 121 -7.89 -11.66 8.85
C ILE A 121 -6.57 -11.45 9.60
N VAL A 122 -5.44 -11.36 8.89
CA VAL A 122 -4.11 -11.12 9.45
C VAL A 122 -3.64 -9.67 9.23
N SER A 123 -4.53 -8.82 8.68
CA SER A 123 -4.29 -7.39 8.56
C SER A 123 -4.50 -6.65 9.89
N THR A 124 -4.39 -5.33 9.87
CA THR A 124 -4.46 -4.52 11.09
C THR A 124 -5.89 -4.25 11.54
N ASP A 125 -6.19 -4.39 12.84
CA ASP A 125 -7.47 -3.98 13.41
C ASP A 125 -7.80 -2.47 13.24
N MET A 126 -6.84 -1.64 12.83
CA MET A 126 -7.08 -0.23 12.50
C MET A 126 -8.09 -0.08 11.36
N GLY A 127 -8.10 -1.00 10.38
CA GLY A 127 -9.08 -1.00 9.28
C GLY A 127 -10.51 -1.03 9.77
N LYS A 128 -10.79 -1.82 10.81
CA LYS A 128 -12.09 -1.88 11.47
C LYS A 128 -12.47 -0.55 12.14
N ALA A 129 -11.52 0.10 12.81
CA ALA A 129 -11.75 1.39 13.46
C ALA A 129 -12.03 2.49 12.42
N ILE A 130 -11.27 2.52 11.32
CA ILE A 130 -11.48 3.46 10.22
C ILE A 130 -12.85 3.23 9.57
N ALA A 131 -13.18 1.99 9.20
CA ALA A 131 -14.46 1.67 8.58
C ALA A 131 -15.64 2.10 9.45
N ALA A 132 -15.57 1.83 10.76
CA ALA A 132 -16.59 2.22 11.71
C ALA A 132 -16.80 3.75 11.79
N ALA A 133 -15.72 4.54 11.71
CA ALA A 133 -15.78 6.01 11.75
C ALA A 133 -16.56 6.62 10.57
N TYR A 134 -16.61 5.93 9.43
CA TYR A 134 -17.33 6.37 8.22
C TYR A 134 -18.61 5.59 7.93
N GLY A 135 -19.05 4.72 8.86
CA GLY A 135 -20.25 3.90 8.64
C GLY A 135 -20.08 2.87 7.51
N VAL A 136 -18.85 2.45 7.25
CA VAL A 136 -18.49 1.48 6.22
C VAL A 136 -18.48 0.09 6.85
N LYS A 137 -19.04 -0.90 6.14
CA LYS A 137 -19.00 -2.28 6.57
C LYS A 137 -17.59 -2.85 6.45
N HIS A 138 -17.02 -3.26 7.56
CA HIS A 138 -15.75 -3.99 7.60
C HIS A 138 -15.99 -5.49 7.40
N ILE A 139 -15.22 -6.13 6.52
CA ILE A 139 -15.30 -7.55 6.21
C ILE A 139 -13.92 -8.15 6.20
N GLU A 140 -13.72 -9.15 7.05
CA GLU A 140 -12.48 -9.93 7.10
C GLU A 140 -12.65 -11.21 6.28
N VAL A 141 -11.60 -11.55 5.52
CA VAL A 141 -11.53 -12.77 4.70
C VAL A 141 -10.24 -13.52 4.98
N LEU A 142 -10.13 -14.76 4.54
CA LEU A 142 -8.88 -15.53 4.63
C LEU A 142 -7.77 -14.85 3.82
N THR A 143 -6.51 -15.13 4.16
CA THR A 143 -5.34 -14.64 3.45
C THR A 143 -5.35 -15.09 1.98
N GLY A 144 -5.12 -14.13 1.11
CA GLY A 144 -5.12 -14.29 -0.34
C GLY A 144 -6.16 -13.40 -1.00
N PHE A 145 -5.71 -12.50 -1.88
CA PHE A 145 -6.56 -11.48 -2.52
C PHE A 145 -7.75 -12.06 -3.31
N LYS A 146 -7.65 -13.34 -3.71
CA LYS A 146 -8.77 -14.08 -4.32
C LYS A 146 -10.05 -14.05 -3.48
N TYR A 147 -9.92 -14.05 -2.14
CA TYR A 147 -11.08 -13.97 -1.23
C TYR A 147 -11.68 -12.57 -1.17
N ILE A 148 -10.84 -11.53 -1.33
CA ILE A 148 -11.31 -10.15 -1.51
C ILE A 148 -12.05 -10.04 -2.85
N GLY A 149 -11.47 -10.58 -3.93
CA GLY A 149 -12.10 -10.66 -5.26
C GLY A 149 -13.41 -11.44 -5.25
N GLU A 150 -13.53 -12.51 -4.43
CA GLU A 150 -14.76 -13.27 -4.23
C GLU A 150 -15.86 -12.41 -3.58
N GLN A 151 -15.51 -11.58 -2.57
CA GLN A 151 -16.49 -10.64 -1.99
C GLN A 151 -16.96 -9.60 -3.01
N MET A 152 -16.06 -9.08 -3.84
CA MET A 152 -16.44 -8.17 -4.94
C MET A 152 -17.44 -8.81 -5.88
N LEU A 153 -17.18 -10.05 -6.31
CA LEU A 153 -18.10 -10.81 -7.16
C LEU A 153 -19.45 -11.06 -6.48
N LYS A 154 -19.45 -11.37 -5.19
CA LYS A 154 -20.68 -11.52 -4.40
C LYS A 154 -21.47 -10.22 -4.38
N PHE A 155 -20.83 -9.08 -4.16
CA PHE A 155 -21.50 -7.78 -4.15
C PHE A 155 -22.15 -7.47 -5.50
N GLU A 156 -21.42 -7.71 -6.60
CA GLU A 156 -21.94 -7.54 -7.96
C GLU A 156 -23.18 -8.40 -8.25
N LYS A 157 -23.18 -9.66 -7.79
CA LYS A 157 -24.27 -10.60 -8.02
C LYS A 157 -25.50 -10.33 -7.15
N THR A 158 -25.31 -9.82 -5.94
CA THR A 158 -26.38 -9.73 -4.94
C THR A 158 -26.83 -8.29 -4.65
N GLY A 159 -26.01 -7.29 -4.98
CA GLY A 159 -26.25 -5.90 -4.61
C GLY A 159 -26.19 -5.62 -3.11
N CYS A 160 -25.71 -6.57 -2.28
CA CYS A 160 -25.77 -6.44 -0.83
C CYS A 160 -24.81 -5.36 -0.27
N ASN A 161 -23.71 -5.09 -0.94
CA ASN A 161 -22.74 -4.07 -0.57
C ASN A 161 -22.07 -3.49 -1.84
N ASN A 162 -21.40 -2.34 -1.67
CA ASN A 162 -20.55 -1.72 -2.67
C ASN A 162 -19.11 -1.70 -2.17
N TYR A 163 -18.21 -2.35 -2.90
CA TYR A 163 -16.78 -2.36 -2.58
C TYR A 163 -16.18 -0.95 -2.71
N VAL A 164 -15.44 -0.52 -1.71
CA VAL A 164 -14.75 0.78 -1.71
C VAL A 164 -13.24 0.62 -1.70
N PHE A 165 -12.73 -0.29 -0.87
CA PHE A 165 -11.32 -0.55 -0.70
C PHE A 165 -11.08 -1.96 -0.18
N GLY A 166 -9.95 -2.55 -0.55
CA GLY A 166 -9.49 -3.81 0.02
C GLY A 166 -7.98 -3.92 0.04
N MET A 167 -7.46 -4.68 1.01
CA MET A 167 -6.03 -4.79 1.23
C MET A 167 -5.62 -6.09 1.90
N GLU A 168 -4.34 -6.40 1.76
CA GLU A 168 -3.62 -7.42 2.52
C GLU A 168 -2.41 -6.79 3.22
N GLU A 169 -2.00 -7.32 4.36
CA GLU A 169 -0.84 -6.88 5.13
C GLU A 169 0.47 -6.95 4.33
N SER A 170 0.52 -7.83 3.34
CA SER A 170 1.67 -8.09 2.47
C SER A 170 1.84 -7.04 1.36
N TYR A 171 1.62 -5.76 1.68
CA TYR A 171 1.91 -4.60 0.81
C TYR A 171 1.01 -4.46 -0.41
N GLY A 172 -0.12 -5.18 -0.48
CA GLY A 172 -1.03 -5.15 -1.62
C GLY A 172 -2.39 -4.56 -1.29
N CYS A 173 -2.91 -3.70 -2.16
CA CYS A 173 -4.28 -3.17 -2.05
C CYS A 173 -4.91 -2.94 -3.43
N LEU A 174 -6.23 -2.74 -3.42
CA LEU A 174 -7.01 -2.40 -4.61
C LEU A 174 -8.02 -1.29 -4.27
N PRO A 175 -7.85 -0.08 -4.81
CA PRO A 175 -8.70 1.07 -4.51
C PRO A 175 -9.97 1.19 -5.38
N GLY A 176 -10.35 0.15 -6.09
CA GLY A 176 -11.51 0.17 -6.99
C GLY A 176 -11.94 -1.21 -7.47
N THR A 177 -12.91 -1.27 -8.38
CA THR A 177 -13.54 -2.51 -8.86
C THR A 177 -13.11 -2.93 -10.27
N TYR A 178 -12.16 -2.23 -10.88
CA TYR A 178 -11.67 -2.45 -12.24
C TYR A 178 -10.80 -3.71 -12.39
N ALA A 179 -10.30 -4.26 -11.30
CA ALA A 179 -9.52 -5.50 -11.23
C ALA A 179 -10.06 -6.40 -10.11
N ARG A 180 -9.44 -7.58 -9.95
CA ARG A 180 -9.79 -8.57 -8.89
C ARG A 180 -8.58 -9.00 -8.09
N ASP A 181 -7.46 -8.34 -8.28
CA ASP A 181 -6.23 -8.54 -7.55
C ASP A 181 -5.59 -7.18 -7.25
N LYS A 182 -4.56 -7.17 -6.42
CA LYS A 182 -3.77 -6.03 -6.01
C LYS A 182 -3.20 -5.28 -7.22
N ASP A 183 -3.10 -3.96 -7.11
CA ASP A 183 -2.57 -3.11 -8.17
C ASP A 183 -1.63 -2.05 -7.58
N ALA A 184 -0.31 -2.30 -7.68
CA ALA A 184 0.67 -1.36 -7.17
C ALA A 184 0.69 -0.03 -7.95
N PRO A 185 0.56 0.07 -9.28
CA PRO A 185 0.37 1.35 -9.96
C PRO A 185 -0.77 2.19 -9.41
N ALA A 186 -1.93 1.59 -9.14
CA ALA A 186 -3.04 2.32 -8.52
C ALA A 186 -2.75 2.70 -7.05
N ALA A 187 -2.09 1.82 -6.29
CA ALA A 187 -1.64 2.15 -4.94
C ALA A 187 -0.64 3.31 -4.93
N VAL A 188 0.28 3.38 -5.91
CA VAL A 188 1.19 4.52 -6.11
C VAL A 188 0.41 5.80 -6.36
N CYS A 189 -0.58 5.79 -7.26
CA CYS A 189 -1.44 6.95 -7.51
C CYS A 189 -2.06 7.46 -6.22
N MET A 190 -2.73 6.57 -5.50
CA MET A 190 -3.42 6.93 -4.25
C MET A 190 -2.45 7.46 -3.20
N LEU A 191 -1.31 6.79 -3.01
CA LEU A 191 -0.36 7.20 -1.98
C LEU A 191 0.34 8.52 -2.30
N CYS A 192 0.65 8.79 -3.57
CA CYS A 192 1.17 10.08 -3.99
C CYS A 192 0.14 11.21 -3.80
N GLU A 193 -1.14 10.92 -4.05
CA GLU A 193 -2.22 11.85 -3.77
C GLU A 193 -2.36 12.12 -2.27
N VAL A 194 -2.29 11.08 -1.43
CA VAL A 194 -2.26 11.18 0.04
C VAL A 194 -1.08 12.02 0.50
N ALA A 195 0.11 11.78 -0.05
CA ALA A 195 1.31 12.56 0.28
C ALA A 195 1.14 14.04 -0.09
N ALA A 196 0.60 14.34 -1.27
CA ALA A 196 0.31 15.70 -1.71
C ALA A 196 -0.75 16.37 -0.81
N PHE A 197 -1.77 15.64 -0.40
CA PHE A 197 -2.79 16.11 0.53
C PHE A 197 -2.19 16.53 1.87
N TYR A 198 -1.35 15.69 2.48
CA TYR A 198 -0.67 16.05 3.74
C TYR A 198 0.34 17.18 3.53
N LYS A 199 1.09 17.17 2.43
CA LYS A 199 2.04 18.23 2.09
C LYS A 199 1.36 19.60 1.94
N SER A 200 0.15 19.64 1.38
CA SER A 200 -0.66 20.88 1.28
C SER A 200 -1.02 21.48 2.65
N GLN A 201 -0.96 20.66 3.71
CA GLN A 201 -1.18 21.04 5.11
C GLN A 201 0.11 21.25 5.89
N GLY A 202 1.27 21.23 5.22
CA GLY A 202 2.58 21.33 5.86
C GLY A 202 3.01 20.07 6.63
N LYS A 203 2.45 18.92 6.30
CA LYS A 203 2.69 17.62 6.94
C LYS A 203 3.35 16.64 5.96
N THR A 204 4.02 15.63 6.50
CA THR A 204 4.51 14.46 5.75
C THR A 204 3.51 13.30 5.83
N LEU A 205 3.77 12.22 5.08
CA LEU A 205 3.03 10.96 5.27
C LEU A 205 3.23 10.40 6.69
N TRP A 206 4.41 10.60 7.28
CA TRP A 206 4.68 10.17 8.64
C TRP A 206 3.83 10.94 9.66
N ASP A 207 3.70 12.26 9.50
CA ASP A 207 2.79 13.06 10.32
C ASP A 207 1.34 12.60 10.15
N GLY A 208 0.94 12.24 8.91
CA GLY A 208 -0.38 11.66 8.63
C GLY A 208 -0.61 10.34 9.37
N MET A 209 0.41 9.48 9.45
CA MET A 209 0.32 8.24 10.23
C MET A 209 0.18 8.50 11.73
N ILE A 210 0.87 9.51 12.25
CA ILE A 210 0.73 9.94 13.65
C ILE A 210 -0.70 10.48 13.92
N ASP A 211 -1.23 11.33 13.03
CA ASP A 211 -2.63 11.80 13.13
C ASP A 211 -3.62 10.63 13.19
N MET A 212 -3.38 9.57 12.42
CA MET A 212 -4.23 8.37 12.45
C MET A 212 -4.12 7.62 13.78
N TYR A 213 -2.91 7.49 14.33
CA TYR A 213 -2.74 6.90 15.67
C TYR A 213 -3.42 7.73 16.75
N GLU A 214 -3.38 9.04 16.67
CA GLU A 214 -4.10 9.93 17.60
C GLU A 214 -5.62 9.79 17.47
N LYS A 215 -6.11 9.61 16.24
CA LYS A 215 -7.56 9.51 15.95
C LYS A 215 -8.14 8.15 16.28
N TYR A 216 -7.45 7.06 15.94
CA TYR A 216 -7.99 5.70 16.01
C TYR A 216 -7.37 4.82 17.09
N GLY A 217 -6.28 5.25 17.71
CA GLY A 217 -5.47 4.48 18.64
C GLY A 217 -4.19 3.97 17.99
N TYR A 218 -3.22 3.59 18.83
CA TYR A 218 -1.92 3.08 18.39
C TYR A 218 -2.02 1.57 18.11
N TYR A 219 -1.85 1.20 16.86
CA TYR A 219 -1.79 -0.18 16.40
C TYR A 219 -0.35 -0.55 16.08
N ARG A 220 0.10 -1.66 16.63
CA ARG A 220 1.45 -2.20 16.37
C ARG A 220 1.35 -3.70 16.15
N GLU A 221 1.60 -4.10 14.94
CA GLU A 221 1.69 -5.49 14.54
C GLU A 221 3.15 -5.95 14.53
N GLY A 222 3.35 -7.26 14.67
CA GLY A 222 4.64 -7.91 14.54
C GLY A 222 4.51 -9.19 13.73
N ILE A 223 5.52 -9.51 12.93
CA ILE A 223 5.61 -10.76 12.17
C ILE A 223 6.71 -11.62 12.78
N SER A 224 6.38 -12.89 13.07
CA SER A 224 7.36 -13.92 13.36
C SER A 224 7.39 -14.92 12.21
N THR A 225 8.49 -14.98 11.48
CA THR A 225 8.64 -15.87 10.33
C THR A 225 9.48 -17.07 10.68
N MET A 226 8.97 -18.27 10.40
CA MET A 226 9.71 -19.52 10.50
C MET A 226 9.81 -20.16 9.12
N THR A 227 11.03 -20.40 8.66
CA THR A 227 11.27 -21.08 7.38
C THR A 227 11.82 -22.48 7.63
N LEU A 228 11.04 -23.49 7.30
CA LEU A 228 11.42 -24.89 7.37
C LEU A 228 11.64 -25.42 5.95
N LYS A 229 12.85 -25.96 5.68
CA LYS A 229 13.24 -26.37 4.33
C LYS A 229 13.00 -27.88 4.11
N GLY A 230 12.65 -28.22 2.86
CA GLY A 230 12.52 -29.60 2.40
C GLY A 230 11.24 -30.30 2.87
N ILE A 231 11.17 -31.60 2.58
CA ILE A 231 10.00 -32.45 2.90
C ILE A 231 9.82 -32.57 4.42
N ASP A 232 10.91 -32.67 5.16
CA ASP A 232 10.87 -32.76 6.63
C ASP A 232 10.36 -31.47 7.26
N GLY A 233 10.66 -30.33 6.65
CA GLY A 233 10.11 -29.03 7.06
C GLY A 233 8.61 -28.96 6.85
N ALA A 234 8.11 -29.39 5.71
CA ALA A 234 6.68 -29.43 5.42
C ALA A 234 5.88 -30.34 6.38
N ALA A 235 6.51 -31.39 6.93
CA ALA A 235 5.90 -32.27 7.92
C ALA A 235 5.83 -31.68 9.34
N GLN A 236 6.54 -30.58 9.60
CA GLN A 236 6.59 -29.89 10.89
C GLN A 236 5.64 -28.67 10.97
N ILE A 237 5.09 -28.25 9.85
CA ILE A 237 4.07 -27.19 9.74
C ILE A 237 2.67 -27.82 9.86
#